data_3abb85f433b08f78dfc4ada12e57afe6
#
_entry.id   3abb85f433b08f78dfc4ada12e57afe6
#
_cell.length_a   1.000
_cell.length_b   1.000
_cell.length_c   1.000
_cell.angle_alpha   90.00
_cell.angle_beta   90.00
_cell.angle_gamma   90.00
#
_symmetry.space_group_name_H-M   'P 1'
#
loop_
_entity.id
_entity.type
_entity.pdbx_description
1 polymer ?
#
loop_
_entity_poly.entity_id
_entity_poly.type
_entity_poly.pdbx_seq_one_letter_code
_entity_poly.pdbx_strand_id
1 'polypeptide(L)'
;MSLLTHHHETEARRSTMLRTAFCPVVRRALEAPDTIEVMANPDGSVWIEKAGIGIVVSEHTLEASDRERVIRLVASGIAEAVGPHAPIVSAELPGSGERFEGLLPPVSTAPCFSIRKPATTPFELGDYVDQGALSPALCAALRDAARTRANILIAGGTSSGKTTFTNALLAEPTFDDDRIVILEDTRELRCAAPNTVQLRTHRGSVCLQQLVRSTLRLRPDRIIVGEVRGAEALDLLKAWNTGHPGGITTLHANSAYGALRRLEQLTLEATRRAPFDLIAEAIDVVVFMSRAGGQRRVEEALRVSGFDGESYVTEPLVSRSLSLVTQGDMT
;
A
#
# COMPACT_ATOMS: atom_id res chain seq x y z
N MET A 1 -28.21 -12.17 18.12
CA MET A 1 -27.58 -13.30 17.38
C MET A 1 -28.06 -13.45 15.93
N SER A 2 -29.25 -13.00 15.54
CA SER A 2 -29.84 -13.22 14.21
C SER A 2 -29.28 -12.35 13.06
N LEU A 3 -28.84 -11.13 13.27
CA LEU A 3 -28.35 -10.22 12.20
C LEU A 3 -26.93 -10.55 11.71
N LEU A 4 -26.05 -10.99 12.59
CA LEU A 4 -24.68 -11.37 12.24
C LEU A 4 -24.63 -12.67 11.43
N THR A 5 -25.48 -13.65 11.76
CA THR A 5 -25.58 -14.91 11.01
C THR A 5 -26.11 -14.68 9.60
N HIS A 6 -27.10 -13.82 9.41
CA HIS A 6 -27.62 -13.48 8.08
C HIS A 6 -26.60 -12.76 7.20
N HIS A 7 -25.74 -11.92 7.78
CA HIS A 7 -24.66 -11.26 7.03
C HIS A 7 -23.64 -12.26 6.53
N HIS A 8 -23.20 -13.21 7.37
CA HIS A 8 -22.23 -14.25 6.97
C HIS A 8 -22.76 -15.20 5.91
N GLU A 9 -24.02 -15.60 5.99
CA GLU A 9 -24.65 -16.46 4.96
C GLU A 9 -24.79 -15.74 3.62
N THR A 10 -25.08 -14.44 3.63
CA THR A 10 -25.21 -13.64 2.42
C THR A 10 -23.84 -13.42 1.75
N GLU A 11 -22.79 -13.16 2.53
CA GLU A 11 -21.42 -13.05 2.01
C GLU A 11 -20.91 -14.37 1.44
N ALA A 12 -21.14 -15.49 2.11
CA ALA A 12 -20.75 -16.81 1.62
C ALA A 12 -21.43 -17.16 0.30
N ARG A 13 -22.73 -16.86 0.14
CA ARG A 13 -23.46 -17.04 -1.12
C ARG A 13 -22.92 -16.16 -2.24
N ARG A 14 -22.62 -14.89 -1.96
CA ARG A 14 -22.04 -13.96 -2.93
C ARG A 14 -20.64 -14.42 -3.38
N SER A 15 -19.79 -14.83 -2.45
CA SER A 15 -18.47 -15.39 -2.75
C SER A 15 -18.58 -16.61 -3.64
N THR A 16 -19.51 -17.52 -3.38
CA THR A 16 -19.75 -18.71 -4.20
C THR A 16 -20.24 -18.33 -5.61
N MET A 17 -21.19 -17.40 -5.71
CA MET A 17 -21.68 -16.92 -7.01
C MET A 17 -20.58 -16.27 -7.85
N LEU A 18 -19.72 -15.45 -7.24
CA LEU A 18 -18.61 -14.83 -7.92
C LEU A 18 -17.57 -15.85 -8.37
N ARG A 19 -17.22 -16.82 -7.52
CA ARG A 19 -16.30 -17.92 -7.88
C ARG A 19 -16.80 -18.75 -9.05
N THR A 20 -18.10 -18.99 -9.15
CA THR A 20 -18.71 -19.71 -10.29
C THR A 20 -18.80 -18.85 -11.55
N ALA A 21 -18.79 -17.53 -11.42
CA ALA A 21 -18.77 -16.60 -12.56
C ALA A 21 -17.39 -16.49 -13.21
N PHE A 22 -16.32 -16.74 -12.46
CA PHE A 22 -14.98 -16.78 -13.03
C PHE A 22 -14.78 -18.01 -13.92
N CYS A 23 -14.22 -17.79 -15.11
CA CYS A 23 -13.80 -18.90 -15.96
C CYS A 23 -12.71 -19.74 -15.25
N PRO A 24 -12.50 -21.00 -15.68
CA PRO A 24 -11.51 -21.89 -15.04
C PRO A 24 -10.09 -21.32 -14.97
N VAL A 25 -9.70 -20.49 -15.95
CA VAL A 25 -8.36 -19.87 -16.00
C VAL A 25 -8.20 -18.83 -14.91
N VAL A 26 -9.14 -17.88 -14.80
CA VAL A 26 -9.13 -16.84 -13.77
C VAL A 26 -9.17 -17.47 -12.37
N ARG A 27 -10.05 -18.47 -12.18
CA ARG A 27 -10.16 -19.16 -10.89
C ARG A 27 -8.86 -19.86 -10.51
N ARG A 28 -8.23 -20.64 -11.40
CA ARG A 28 -6.95 -21.29 -11.14
C ARG A 28 -5.84 -20.29 -10.86
N ALA A 29 -5.82 -19.17 -11.59
CA ALA A 29 -4.86 -18.10 -11.34
C ALA A 29 -5.06 -17.48 -9.95
N LEU A 30 -6.30 -17.21 -9.52
CA LEU A 30 -6.58 -16.68 -8.18
C LEU A 30 -6.24 -17.67 -7.06
N GLU A 31 -6.35 -18.98 -7.31
CA GLU A 31 -5.97 -20.02 -6.35
C GLU A 31 -4.45 -20.24 -6.27
N ALA A 32 -3.71 -19.96 -7.34
CA ALA A 32 -2.26 -20.16 -7.40
C ALA A 32 -1.52 -19.18 -6.46
N PRO A 33 -0.60 -19.65 -5.58
CA PRO A 33 0.06 -18.81 -4.59
C PRO A 33 1.04 -17.81 -5.23
N ASP A 34 1.56 -18.11 -6.41
CA ASP A 34 2.50 -17.29 -7.17
C ASP A 34 1.84 -16.16 -7.98
N THR A 35 0.52 -16.15 -8.09
CA THR A 35 -0.20 -15.10 -8.82
C THR A 35 -0.26 -13.81 -8.00
N ILE A 36 0.14 -12.70 -8.62
CA ILE A 36 0.06 -11.34 -8.08
C ILE A 36 -1.18 -10.64 -8.59
N GLU A 37 -1.42 -10.69 -9.90
CA GLU A 37 -2.53 -9.97 -10.55
C GLU A 37 -3.06 -10.74 -11.75
N VAL A 38 -4.37 -10.66 -11.98
CA VAL A 38 -5.07 -11.22 -13.16
C VAL A 38 -5.74 -10.05 -13.88
N MET A 39 -5.44 -9.88 -15.17
CA MET A 39 -5.94 -8.80 -16.00
C MET A 39 -6.72 -9.38 -17.18
N ALA A 40 -7.99 -9.00 -17.32
CA ALA A 40 -8.85 -9.35 -18.45
C ALA A 40 -9.05 -8.10 -19.31
N ASN A 41 -8.40 -8.04 -20.45
CA ASN A 41 -8.37 -6.88 -21.34
C ASN A 41 -9.64 -6.73 -22.19
N PRO A 42 -9.88 -5.55 -22.79
CA PRO A 42 -11.04 -5.31 -23.67
C PRO A 42 -11.12 -6.24 -24.89
N ASP A 43 -9.98 -6.70 -25.41
CA ASP A 43 -9.88 -7.66 -26.53
C ASP A 43 -10.20 -9.13 -26.13
N GLY A 44 -10.43 -9.36 -24.83
CA GLY A 44 -10.68 -10.68 -24.28
C GLY A 44 -9.44 -11.43 -23.80
N SER A 45 -8.25 -10.95 -24.09
CA SER A 45 -7.00 -11.56 -23.61
C SER A 45 -6.93 -11.54 -22.08
N VAL A 46 -6.40 -12.63 -21.50
CA VAL A 46 -6.17 -12.74 -20.05
C VAL A 46 -4.67 -12.78 -19.80
N TRP A 47 -4.20 -11.81 -19.03
CA TRP A 47 -2.81 -11.69 -18.62
C TRP A 47 -2.69 -11.93 -17.11
N ILE A 48 -1.62 -12.62 -16.72
CA ILE A 48 -1.39 -13.00 -15.32
C ILE A 48 0.01 -12.56 -14.91
N GLU A 49 0.10 -11.71 -13.89
CA GLU A 49 1.39 -11.40 -13.26
C GLU A 49 1.71 -12.46 -12.20
N LYS A 50 2.89 -13.06 -12.31
CA LYS A 50 3.38 -14.10 -11.41
C LYS A 50 4.66 -13.67 -10.71
N ALA A 51 4.78 -14.03 -9.43
CA ALA A 51 5.98 -13.78 -8.66
C ALA A 51 7.20 -14.52 -9.27
N GLY A 52 8.31 -13.79 -9.44
CA GLY A 52 9.55 -14.35 -10.00
C GLY A 52 9.56 -14.59 -11.52
N ILE A 53 8.39 -14.57 -12.19
CA ILE A 53 8.27 -14.82 -13.62
C ILE A 53 7.93 -13.55 -14.39
N GLY A 54 7.07 -12.68 -13.82
CA GLY A 54 6.55 -11.50 -14.48
C GLY A 54 5.18 -11.76 -15.12
N ILE A 55 4.85 -10.96 -16.15
CA ILE A 55 3.55 -11.00 -16.81
C ILE A 55 3.57 -12.04 -17.93
N VAL A 56 2.61 -12.96 -17.92
CA VAL A 56 2.39 -13.99 -18.92
C VAL A 56 0.98 -13.89 -19.50
N VAL A 57 0.83 -14.19 -20.80
CA VAL A 57 -0.48 -14.25 -21.44
C VAL A 57 -1.04 -15.67 -21.33
N SER A 58 -2.35 -15.79 -21.06
CA SER A 58 -3.07 -17.05 -21.11
C SER A 58 -3.47 -17.39 -22.56
N GLU A 59 -3.48 -18.67 -22.91
CA GLU A 59 -4.02 -19.15 -24.19
C GLU A 59 -5.55 -18.99 -24.30
N HIS A 60 -6.23 -18.72 -23.19
CA HIS A 60 -7.67 -18.59 -23.13
C HIS A 60 -8.09 -17.13 -23.19
N THR A 61 -9.13 -16.87 -23.94
CA THR A 61 -9.82 -15.57 -24.01
C THR A 61 -11.12 -15.59 -23.23
N LEU A 62 -11.58 -14.41 -22.79
CA LEU A 62 -12.87 -14.21 -22.14
C LEU A 62 -13.81 -13.42 -23.04
N GLU A 63 -15.02 -13.92 -23.20
CA GLU A 63 -16.07 -13.20 -23.92
C GLU A 63 -16.44 -11.89 -23.19
N ALA A 64 -16.87 -10.88 -23.95
CA ALA A 64 -17.27 -9.59 -23.38
C ALA A 64 -18.43 -9.73 -22.37
N SER A 65 -19.39 -10.63 -22.65
CA SER A 65 -20.51 -10.94 -21.77
C SER A 65 -20.08 -11.53 -20.42
N ASP A 66 -19.04 -12.38 -20.42
CA ASP A 66 -18.52 -12.98 -19.18
C ASP A 66 -17.78 -11.94 -18.34
N ARG A 67 -16.99 -11.07 -18.98
CA ARG A 67 -16.31 -9.96 -18.30
C ARG A 67 -17.33 -9.00 -17.68
N GLU A 68 -18.36 -8.63 -18.44
CA GLU A 68 -19.44 -7.77 -17.93
C GLU A 68 -20.19 -8.41 -16.76
N ARG A 69 -20.49 -9.71 -16.86
CA ARG A 69 -21.16 -10.47 -15.79
C ARG A 69 -20.35 -10.43 -14.49
N VAL A 70 -19.03 -10.62 -14.55
CA VAL A 70 -18.14 -10.53 -13.38
C VAL A 70 -18.23 -9.14 -12.77
N ILE A 71 -18.07 -8.08 -13.56
CA ILE A 71 -18.14 -6.69 -13.09
C ILE A 71 -19.47 -6.39 -12.41
N ARG A 72 -20.59 -6.79 -13.00
CA ARG A 72 -21.93 -6.57 -12.42
C ARG A 72 -22.14 -7.35 -11.12
N LEU A 73 -21.62 -8.57 -11.00
CA LEU A 73 -21.68 -9.35 -9.77
C LEU A 73 -20.89 -8.71 -8.64
N VAL A 74 -19.70 -8.19 -8.95
CA VAL A 74 -18.88 -7.45 -7.96
C VAL A 74 -19.59 -6.18 -7.52
N ALA A 75 -20.09 -5.36 -8.45
CA ALA A 75 -20.85 -4.15 -8.15
C ALA A 75 -22.07 -4.44 -7.25
N SER A 76 -22.85 -5.48 -7.57
CA SER A 76 -23.97 -5.93 -6.73
C SER A 76 -23.52 -6.33 -5.33
N GLY A 77 -22.30 -6.88 -5.19
CA GLY A 77 -21.71 -7.26 -3.90
C GLY A 77 -21.48 -6.09 -2.96
N ILE A 78 -21.15 -4.92 -3.50
CA ILE A 78 -20.91 -3.68 -2.76
C ILE A 78 -22.12 -2.71 -2.78
N ALA A 79 -23.27 -3.18 -3.26
CA ALA A 79 -24.49 -2.39 -3.42
C ALA A 79 -24.33 -1.13 -4.30
N GLU A 80 -23.42 -1.17 -5.27
CA GLU A 80 -23.22 -0.11 -6.26
C GLU A 80 -23.95 -0.43 -7.58
N ALA A 81 -24.56 0.60 -8.16
CA ALA A 81 -25.10 0.50 -9.53
C ALA A 81 -23.95 0.65 -10.53
N VAL A 82 -23.89 -0.25 -11.52
CA VAL A 82 -22.93 -0.18 -12.61
C VAL A 82 -23.64 -0.09 -13.98
N GLY A 83 -23.16 0.79 -14.84
CA GLY A 83 -23.71 1.02 -16.16
C GLY A 83 -23.10 2.22 -16.86
N PRO A 84 -23.67 2.70 -17.99
CA PRO A 84 -23.06 3.79 -18.76
C PRO A 84 -22.83 5.12 -17.99
N HIS A 85 -23.60 5.38 -16.94
CA HIS A 85 -23.44 6.58 -16.08
C HIS A 85 -22.55 6.34 -14.86
N ALA A 86 -22.25 5.08 -14.52
CA ALA A 86 -21.34 4.68 -13.47
C ALA A 86 -20.50 3.47 -13.97
N PRO A 87 -19.61 3.68 -14.95
CA PRO A 87 -18.95 2.59 -15.66
C PRO A 87 -17.74 1.98 -14.93
N ILE A 88 -17.37 2.49 -13.75
CA ILE A 88 -16.19 2.08 -12.98
C ILE A 88 -16.64 1.40 -11.69
N VAL A 89 -16.10 0.21 -11.42
CA VAL A 89 -16.33 -0.56 -10.20
C VAL A 89 -15.00 -0.83 -9.52
N SER A 90 -14.77 -0.20 -8.36
CA SER A 90 -13.61 -0.45 -7.52
C SER A 90 -14.06 -1.14 -6.23
N ALA A 91 -13.59 -2.34 -5.96
CA ALA A 91 -14.08 -3.16 -4.85
C ALA A 91 -12.99 -4.08 -4.28
N GLU A 92 -13.30 -4.68 -3.12
CA GLU A 92 -12.63 -5.88 -2.62
C GLU A 92 -13.55 -7.08 -2.88
N LEU A 93 -12.98 -8.19 -3.35
CA LEU A 93 -13.74 -9.42 -3.55
C LEU A 93 -14.17 -10.01 -2.21
N PRO A 94 -15.44 -10.44 -2.08
CA PRO A 94 -15.95 -10.93 -0.81
C PRO A 94 -15.26 -12.23 -0.38
N GLY A 95 -14.84 -12.25 0.88
CA GLY A 95 -14.26 -13.44 1.54
C GLY A 95 -12.76 -13.62 1.33
N SER A 96 -12.18 -13.20 0.21
CA SER A 96 -10.78 -13.38 -0.13
C SER A 96 -9.98 -12.06 -0.12
N GLY A 97 -10.67 -10.92 -0.27
CA GLY A 97 -10.08 -9.58 -0.10
C GLY A 97 -9.19 -9.14 -1.26
N GLU A 98 -9.26 -9.78 -2.42
CA GLU A 98 -8.56 -9.31 -3.61
C GLU A 98 -9.12 -7.96 -4.05
N ARG A 99 -8.25 -7.07 -4.47
CA ARG A 99 -8.62 -5.79 -5.04
C ARG A 99 -9.12 -5.97 -6.47
N PHE A 100 -10.31 -5.50 -6.75
CA PHE A 100 -10.97 -5.58 -8.04
C PHE A 100 -11.15 -4.17 -8.62
N GLU A 101 -10.78 -3.99 -9.88
CA GLU A 101 -11.11 -2.80 -10.68
C GLU A 101 -11.77 -3.27 -11.98
N GLY A 102 -13.01 -2.87 -12.22
CA GLY A 102 -13.77 -3.22 -13.41
C GLY A 102 -14.24 -1.99 -14.18
N LEU A 103 -14.12 -2.02 -15.49
CA LEU A 103 -14.49 -0.94 -16.39
C LEU A 103 -15.48 -1.41 -17.44
N LEU A 104 -16.53 -0.64 -17.64
CA LEU A 104 -17.52 -0.82 -18.71
C LEU A 104 -17.45 0.29 -19.75
N PRO A 105 -17.99 0.10 -20.95
CA PRO A 105 -18.24 1.21 -21.86
C PRO A 105 -19.11 2.31 -21.19
N PRO A 106 -18.86 3.62 -21.45
CA PRO A 106 -18.03 4.16 -22.53
C PRO A 106 -16.56 4.43 -22.15
N VAL A 107 -16.11 4.17 -20.91
CA VAL A 107 -14.73 4.46 -20.48
C VAL A 107 -13.71 3.44 -21.02
N SER A 108 -14.17 2.28 -21.45
CA SER A 108 -13.37 1.30 -22.18
C SER A 108 -14.14 0.87 -23.46
N THR A 109 -13.42 0.31 -24.43
CA THR A 109 -14.03 -0.16 -25.69
C THR A 109 -14.90 -1.40 -25.51
N ALA A 110 -14.62 -2.21 -24.49
CA ALA A 110 -15.39 -3.36 -24.06
C ALA A 110 -15.15 -3.60 -22.56
N PRO A 111 -16.00 -4.41 -21.89
CA PRO A 111 -15.78 -4.74 -20.48
C PRO A 111 -14.37 -5.26 -20.23
N CYS A 112 -13.68 -4.74 -19.21
CA CYS A 112 -12.37 -5.22 -18.77
C CYS A 112 -12.23 -5.11 -17.25
N PHE A 113 -11.37 -5.93 -16.65
CA PHE A 113 -11.13 -5.88 -15.21
C PHE A 113 -9.72 -6.34 -14.84
N SER A 114 -9.26 -5.88 -13.69
CA SER A 114 -8.07 -6.39 -13.02
C SER A 114 -8.42 -6.89 -11.61
N ILE A 115 -7.79 -7.99 -11.19
CA ILE A 115 -7.91 -8.57 -9.86
C ILE A 115 -6.50 -8.73 -9.29
N ARG A 116 -6.18 -7.94 -8.27
CA ARG A 116 -4.88 -8.00 -7.60
C ARG A 116 -5.01 -8.70 -6.26
N LYS A 117 -4.21 -9.75 -6.09
CA LYS A 117 -4.16 -10.50 -4.83
C LYS A 117 -3.40 -9.72 -3.76
N PRO A 118 -3.88 -9.74 -2.49
CA PRO A 118 -3.08 -9.31 -1.38
C PRO A 118 -1.85 -10.23 -1.25
N ALA A 119 -0.72 -9.69 -0.81
CA ALA A 119 0.46 -10.50 -0.52
C ALA A 119 0.10 -11.59 0.51
N THR A 120 0.25 -12.86 0.13
CA THR A 120 -0.17 -14.00 0.96
C THR A 120 0.87 -14.38 2.02
N THR A 121 2.15 -14.16 1.73
CA THR A 121 3.24 -14.46 2.66
C THR A 121 3.65 -13.17 3.36
N PRO A 122 3.57 -13.10 4.71
CA PRO A 122 4.16 -12.00 5.42
C PRO A 122 5.68 -12.04 5.20
N PHE A 123 6.23 -10.97 4.67
CA PHE A 123 7.66 -10.74 4.64
C PHE A 123 8.06 -10.07 5.95
N GLU A 124 9.15 -10.54 6.56
CA GLU A 124 9.79 -9.88 7.69
C GLU A 124 10.98 -9.04 7.20
N LEU A 125 11.47 -8.11 8.01
CA LEU A 125 12.67 -7.34 7.66
C LEU A 125 13.90 -8.23 7.48
N GLY A 126 13.94 -9.39 8.16
CA GLY A 126 14.97 -10.42 7.99
C GLY A 126 15.02 -10.97 6.56
N ASP A 127 13.86 -11.23 5.95
CA ASP A 127 13.79 -11.76 4.58
C ASP A 127 14.40 -10.80 3.55
N TYR A 128 14.23 -9.49 3.77
CA TYR A 128 14.89 -8.47 2.93
C TYR A 128 16.41 -8.49 3.08
N VAL A 129 16.92 -8.78 4.27
CA VAL A 129 18.37 -8.92 4.51
C VAL A 129 18.89 -10.17 3.81
N ASP A 130 18.22 -11.30 3.96
CA ASP A 130 18.61 -12.60 3.39
C ASP A 130 18.60 -12.55 1.84
N GLN A 131 17.70 -11.77 1.26
CA GLN A 131 17.62 -11.53 -0.19
C GLN A 131 18.60 -10.45 -0.70
N GLY A 132 19.37 -9.80 0.19
CA GLY A 132 20.26 -8.69 -0.17
C GLY A 132 19.52 -7.41 -0.60
N ALA A 133 18.23 -7.32 -0.31
CA ALA A 133 17.37 -6.17 -0.61
C ALA A 133 17.45 -5.06 0.45
N LEU A 134 18.00 -5.38 1.62
CA LEU A 134 18.23 -4.49 2.76
C LEU A 134 19.56 -4.87 3.42
N SER A 135 20.42 -3.89 3.74
CA SER A 135 21.62 -4.18 4.51
C SER A 135 21.31 -4.48 5.98
N PRO A 136 22.09 -5.36 6.66
CA PRO A 136 21.89 -5.64 8.09
C PRO A 136 21.93 -4.39 8.97
N ALA A 137 22.83 -3.45 8.66
CA ALA A 137 22.95 -2.19 9.39
C ALA A 137 21.70 -1.31 9.23
N LEU A 138 21.16 -1.24 8.00
CA LEU A 138 19.94 -0.48 7.74
C LEU A 138 18.71 -1.15 8.36
N CYS A 139 18.64 -2.49 8.36
CA CYS A 139 17.61 -3.24 9.05
C CYS A 139 17.59 -2.91 10.56
N ALA A 140 18.76 -2.94 11.21
CA ALA A 140 18.88 -2.57 12.61
C ALA A 140 18.47 -1.11 12.89
N ALA A 141 18.87 -0.17 12.02
CA ALA A 141 18.48 1.23 12.14
C ALA A 141 16.98 1.47 11.99
N LEU A 142 16.32 0.73 11.08
CA LEU A 142 14.86 0.81 10.89
C LEU A 142 14.09 0.20 12.06
N ARG A 143 14.57 -0.90 12.64
CA ARG A 143 14.02 -1.46 13.89
C ARG A 143 14.14 -0.47 15.04
N ASP A 144 15.29 0.20 15.15
CA ASP A 144 15.48 1.22 16.16
C ASP A 144 14.59 2.44 15.95
N ALA A 145 14.44 2.91 14.72
CA ALA A 145 13.51 3.98 14.36
C ALA A 145 12.06 3.62 14.75
N ALA A 146 11.60 2.41 14.43
CA ALA A 146 10.28 1.93 14.82
C ALA A 146 10.13 1.87 16.36
N ARG A 147 11.16 1.38 17.07
CA ARG A 147 11.20 1.28 18.54
C ARG A 147 11.18 2.65 19.22
N THR A 148 11.89 3.61 18.68
CA THR A 148 11.96 5.00 19.20
C THR A 148 10.79 5.88 18.75
N ARG A 149 9.77 5.25 18.09
CA ARG A 149 8.57 5.95 17.59
C ARG A 149 8.89 7.04 16.57
N ALA A 150 9.89 6.82 15.72
CA ALA A 150 10.12 7.68 14.57
C ALA A 150 8.98 7.55 13.54
N ASN A 151 8.57 8.66 12.96
CA ASN A 151 7.63 8.69 11.84
C ASN A 151 8.36 8.35 10.55
N ILE A 152 7.92 7.27 9.89
CA ILE A 152 8.60 6.71 8.73
C ILE A 152 7.76 6.93 7.46
N LEU A 153 8.34 7.61 6.49
CA LEU A 153 7.79 7.80 5.16
C LEU A 153 8.43 6.83 4.18
N ILE A 154 7.63 5.94 3.58
CA ILE A 154 8.11 4.96 2.60
C ILE A 154 7.72 5.42 1.20
N ALA A 155 8.70 5.69 0.36
CA ALA A 155 8.53 6.20 -0.99
C ALA A 155 8.96 5.18 -2.05
N GLY A 156 8.42 5.31 -3.24
CA GLY A 156 8.80 4.49 -4.40
C GLY A 156 7.76 4.48 -5.50
N GLY A 157 8.12 3.98 -6.66
CA GLY A 157 7.22 3.83 -7.80
C GLY A 157 6.12 2.78 -7.58
N THR A 158 5.26 2.63 -8.58
CA THR A 158 4.27 1.54 -8.62
C THR A 158 4.98 0.18 -8.59
N SER A 159 4.44 -0.77 -7.83
CA SER A 159 4.99 -2.12 -7.68
C SER A 159 6.43 -2.20 -7.13
N SER A 160 6.96 -1.13 -6.52
CA SER A 160 8.28 -1.13 -5.86
C SER A 160 8.30 -1.94 -4.54
N GLY A 161 7.13 -2.32 -4.01
CA GLY A 161 7.02 -3.13 -2.80
C GLY A 161 6.78 -2.34 -1.51
N LYS A 162 6.39 -1.04 -1.59
CA LYS A 162 6.11 -0.19 -0.43
C LYS A 162 5.20 -0.86 0.60
N THR A 163 4.03 -1.32 0.17
CA THR A 163 3.04 -1.98 1.05
C THR A 163 3.61 -3.24 1.71
N THR A 164 4.36 -4.06 0.96
CA THR A 164 5.00 -5.26 1.49
C THR A 164 6.06 -4.91 2.53
N PHE A 165 6.84 -3.87 2.28
CA PHE A 165 7.85 -3.38 3.22
C PHE A 165 7.23 -2.73 4.46
N THR A 166 6.13 -1.98 4.30
CA THR A 166 5.34 -1.47 5.42
C THR A 166 4.84 -2.62 6.30
N ASN A 167 4.33 -3.70 5.69
CA ASN A 167 3.88 -4.88 6.43
C ASN A 167 5.04 -5.57 7.18
N ALA A 168 6.25 -5.62 6.59
CA ALA A 168 7.43 -6.15 7.26
C ALA A 168 7.84 -5.31 8.48
N LEU A 169 7.70 -3.98 8.40
CA LEU A 169 7.91 -3.11 9.57
C LEU A 169 6.82 -3.32 10.63
N LEU A 170 5.54 -3.42 10.23
CA LEU A 170 4.41 -3.62 11.15
C LEU A 170 4.38 -5.01 11.78
N ALA A 171 5.16 -5.95 11.28
CA ALA A 171 5.36 -7.28 11.87
C ALA A 171 6.39 -7.29 13.02
N GLU A 172 7.14 -6.19 13.21
CA GLU A 172 8.12 -6.11 14.29
C GLU A 172 7.43 -6.03 15.66
N PRO A 173 7.90 -6.76 16.68
CA PRO A 173 7.26 -6.82 18.02
C PRO A 173 7.13 -5.47 18.74
N THR A 174 7.84 -4.45 18.30
CA THR A 174 7.78 -3.11 18.89
C THR A 174 6.41 -2.44 18.80
N PHE A 175 5.49 -3.00 18.04
CA PHE A 175 4.12 -2.51 17.90
C PHE A 175 3.12 -3.19 18.84
N ASP A 176 3.48 -4.30 19.50
CA ASP A 176 2.54 -5.15 20.25
C ASP A 176 1.88 -4.46 21.43
N ASP A 177 2.56 -3.54 22.09
CA ASP A 177 2.06 -2.80 23.26
C ASP A 177 1.29 -1.53 22.89
N ASP A 178 1.27 -1.14 21.62
CA ASP A 178 0.66 0.10 21.14
C ASP A 178 -0.76 -0.11 20.62
N ARG A 179 -1.61 0.91 20.79
CA ARG A 179 -2.88 0.98 20.08
C ARG A 179 -2.65 1.54 18.68
N ILE A 180 -2.73 0.67 17.69
CA ILE A 180 -2.49 0.99 16.29
C ILE A 180 -3.81 1.32 15.59
N VAL A 181 -3.90 2.46 14.92
CA VAL A 181 -5.01 2.77 14.02
C VAL A 181 -4.49 2.86 12.59
N ILE A 182 -4.99 1.99 11.72
CA ILE A 182 -4.59 1.88 10.32
C ILE A 182 -5.71 2.47 9.45
N LEU A 183 -5.33 3.36 8.53
CA LEU A 183 -6.23 4.05 7.62
C LEU A 183 -5.85 3.71 6.17
N GLU A 184 -6.80 3.23 5.39
CA GLU A 184 -6.57 2.78 4.01
C GLU A 184 -7.76 3.06 3.10
N ASP A 185 -7.51 3.15 1.80
CA ASP A 185 -8.56 3.08 0.78
C ASP A 185 -9.02 1.64 0.56
N THR A 186 -8.06 0.72 0.52
CA THR A 186 -8.27 -0.72 0.40
C THR A 186 -7.39 -1.42 1.43
N ARG A 187 -7.87 -2.46 2.07
CA ARG A 187 -7.12 -3.19 3.10
C ARG A 187 -5.96 -3.96 2.49
N GLU A 188 -4.76 -3.47 2.69
CA GLU A 188 -3.52 -4.11 2.26
C GLU A 188 -2.54 -4.28 3.44
N LEU A 189 -2.64 -3.43 4.46
CA LEU A 189 -1.76 -3.48 5.62
C LEU A 189 -2.22 -4.53 6.62
N ARG A 190 -1.24 -5.18 7.24
CA ARG A 190 -1.41 -6.20 8.27
C ARG A 190 -0.55 -5.82 9.46
N CYS A 191 -1.15 -5.75 10.62
CA CYS A 191 -0.46 -5.53 11.88
C CYS A 191 -0.83 -6.66 12.84
N ALA A 192 0.16 -7.28 13.45
CA ALA A 192 -0.04 -8.36 14.42
C ALA A 192 -0.38 -7.84 15.82
N ALA A 193 -0.20 -6.54 16.08
CA ALA A 193 -0.50 -5.92 17.37
C ALA A 193 -1.94 -6.22 17.80
N PRO A 194 -2.17 -6.71 19.04
CA PRO A 194 -3.49 -7.15 19.50
C PRO A 194 -4.50 -6.00 19.60
N ASN A 195 -4.03 -4.76 19.80
CA ASN A 195 -4.89 -3.58 19.88
C ASN A 195 -4.87 -2.77 18.58
N THR A 196 -5.34 -3.37 17.50
CA THR A 196 -5.37 -2.75 16.16
C THR A 196 -6.79 -2.41 15.72
N VAL A 197 -6.98 -1.20 15.19
CA VAL A 197 -8.22 -0.75 14.54
C VAL A 197 -7.91 -0.42 13.09
N GLN A 198 -8.57 -1.10 12.16
CA GLN A 198 -8.44 -0.83 10.73
C GLN A 198 -9.68 -0.10 10.22
N LEU A 199 -9.48 1.10 9.70
CA LEU A 199 -10.51 1.94 9.10
C LEU A 199 -10.27 2.04 7.60
N ARG A 200 -11.37 2.08 6.85
CA ARG A 200 -11.34 2.15 5.39
C ARG A 200 -12.19 3.32 4.91
N THR A 201 -11.75 3.99 3.86
CA THR A 201 -12.58 4.95 3.15
C THR A 201 -13.83 4.27 2.58
N HIS A 202 -14.88 5.04 2.39
CA HIS A 202 -16.09 4.57 1.73
C HIS A 202 -16.44 5.55 0.61
N ARG A 203 -16.43 5.06 -0.61
CA ARG A 203 -16.64 5.88 -1.81
C ARG A 203 -17.90 6.72 -1.71
N GLY A 204 -17.77 8.03 -1.95
CA GLY A 204 -18.88 8.98 -1.93
C GLY A 204 -19.35 9.42 -0.54
N SER A 205 -18.85 8.85 0.57
CA SER A 205 -19.28 9.22 1.93
C SER A 205 -18.16 9.48 2.93
N VAL A 206 -17.07 8.73 2.88
CA VAL A 206 -15.96 8.86 3.86
C VAL A 206 -14.62 8.86 3.14
N CYS A 207 -13.92 9.98 3.18
CA CYS A 207 -12.57 10.11 2.61
C CYS A 207 -11.48 9.89 3.68
N LEU A 208 -10.24 9.70 3.24
CA LEU A 208 -9.09 9.45 4.11
C LEU A 208 -8.85 10.61 5.09
N GLN A 209 -9.04 11.86 4.65
CA GLN A 209 -8.91 13.05 5.50
C GLN A 209 -9.90 13.01 6.68
N GLN A 210 -11.15 12.59 6.45
CA GLN A 210 -12.14 12.44 7.53
C GLN A 210 -11.74 11.34 8.51
N LEU A 211 -11.15 10.24 8.01
CA LEU A 211 -10.65 9.16 8.84
C LEU A 211 -9.49 9.62 9.73
N VAL A 212 -8.51 10.36 9.19
CA VAL A 212 -7.41 10.94 9.98
C VAL A 212 -7.96 11.78 11.13
N ARG A 213 -8.88 12.69 10.85
CA ARG A 213 -9.51 13.54 11.89
C ARG A 213 -10.31 12.74 12.93
N SER A 214 -11.02 11.69 12.49
CA SER A 214 -11.78 10.81 13.39
C SER A 214 -10.86 10.00 14.30
N THR A 215 -9.71 9.58 13.80
CA THR A 215 -8.72 8.77 14.51
C THR A 215 -8.22 9.44 15.79
N LEU A 216 -8.09 10.77 15.80
CA LEU A 216 -7.68 11.54 16.99
C LEU A 216 -8.62 11.36 18.20
N ARG A 217 -9.85 10.87 17.98
CA ARG A 217 -10.82 10.55 19.05
C ARG A 217 -10.82 9.07 19.45
N LEU A 218 -10.03 8.23 18.77
CA LEU A 218 -9.92 6.81 19.04
C LEU A 218 -8.76 6.46 20.00
N ARG A 219 -8.07 7.47 20.52
CA ARG A 219 -6.90 7.35 21.40
C ARG A 219 -5.80 6.47 20.80
N PRO A 220 -5.32 6.76 19.58
CA PRO A 220 -4.24 6.01 18.98
C PRO A 220 -2.92 6.29 19.68
N ASP A 221 -2.07 5.27 19.85
CA ASP A 221 -0.67 5.46 20.18
C ASP A 221 0.13 5.70 18.90
N ARG A 222 -0.25 5.01 17.80
CA ARG A 222 0.32 5.21 16.46
C ARG A 222 -0.77 5.28 15.39
N ILE A 223 -0.56 6.15 14.42
CA ILE A 223 -1.45 6.31 13.26
C ILE A 223 -0.69 5.88 12.01
N ILE A 224 -1.17 4.83 11.35
CA ILE A 224 -0.60 4.29 10.12
C ILE A 224 -1.55 4.64 8.97
N VAL A 225 -1.00 5.18 7.88
CA VAL A 225 -1.78 5.46 6.68
C VAL A 225 -1.19 4.67 5.52
N GLY A 226 -2.00 3.84 4.89
CA GLY A 226 -1.54 2.97 3.80
C GLY A 226 -0.84 3.75 2.69
N GLU A 227 -1.45 4.82 2.22
CA GLU A 227 -0.85 5.73 1.24
C GLU A 227 -1.47 7.12 1.34
N VAL A 228 -0.65 8.17 1.27
CA VAL A 228 -1.12 9.55 1.11
C VAL A 228 -1.05 9.98 -0.35
N ARG A 229 -2.16 10.55 -0.84
CA ARG A 229 -2.32 10.92 -2.25
C ARG A 229 -2.82 12.34 -2.45
N GLY A 230 -3.32 12.99 -1.38
CA GLY A 230 -3.97 14.28 -1.45
C GLY A 230 -3.94 15.07 -0.13
N ALA A 231 -4.98 15.83 0.10
CA ALA A 231 -5.14 16.78 1.20
C ALA A 231 -4.99 16.17 2.62
N GLU A 232 -5.23 14.87 2.78
CA GLU A 232 -5.05 14.14 4.05
C GLU A 232 -3.62 14.22 4.59
N ALA A 233 -2.63 14.44 3.71
CA ALA A 233 -1.23 14.59 4.10
C ALA A 233 -1.03 15.65 5.18
N LEU A 234 -1.69 16.80 5.05
CA LEU A 234 -1.58 17.89 6.03
C LEU A 234 -2.15 17.50 7.40
N ASP A 235 -3.31 16.84 7.43
CA ASP A 235 -3.93 16.42 8.69
C ASP A 235 -3.11 15.31 9.37
N LEU A 236 -2.50 14.41 8.58
CA LEU A 236 -1.60 13.37 9.09
C LEU A 236 -0.34 13.96 9.72
N LEU A 237 0.35 14.87 9.02
CA LEU A 237 1.54 15.54 9.56
C LEU A 237 1.24 16.27 10.87
N LYS A 238 0.11 16.97 10.95
CA LYS A 238 -0.34 17.60 12.20
C LYS A 238 -0.57 16.59 13.31
N ALA A 239 -1.22 15.46 13.01
CA ALA A 239 -1.48 14.42 13.99
C ALA A 239 -0.17 13.83 14.54
N TRP A 240 0.79 13.53 13.67
CA TRP A 240 2.09 13.00 14.06
C TRP A 240 2.90 14.00 14.90
N ASN A 241 2.85 15.30 14.53
CA ASN A 241 3.58 16.37 15.26
C ASN A 241 2.90 16.76 16.58
N THR A 242 1.67 16.32 16.86
CA THR A 242 0.90 16.74 18.05
C THR A 242 0.55 15.58 18.98
N GLY A 243 1.47 14.65 19.22
CA GLY A 243 1.34 13.64 20.27
C GLY A 243 1.04 12.22 19.80
N HIS A 244 1.11 11.95 18.50
CA HIS A 244 0.93 10.60 17.94
C HIS A 244 2.14 10.17 17.09
N PRO A 245 3.38 10.13 17.68
CA PRO A 245 4.59 9.74 16.97
C PRO A 245 4.65 8.26 16.67
N GLY A 246 5.55 7.85 15.76
CA GLY A 246 5.76 6.45 15.40
C GLY A 246 4.80 5.97 14.32
N GLY A 247 4.31 6.89 13.51
CA GLY A 247 3.47 6.58 12.38
C GLY A 247 4.28 6.07 11.17
N ILE A 248 3.58 5.38 10.26
CA ILE A 248 4.15 4.94 8.99
C ILE A 248 3.15 5.30 7.89
N THR A 249 3.66 5.84 6.78
CA THR A 249 2.85 6.03 5.58
C THR A 249 3.66 5.78 4.32
N THR A 250 2.96 5.57 3.21
CA THR A 250 3.60 5.46 1.90
C THR A 250 3.17 6.59 0.97
N LEU A 251 4.00 6.88 -0.02
CA LEU A 251 3.65 7.74 -1.16
C LEU A 251 4.44 7.38 -2.41
N HIS A 252 3.98 7.89 -3.56
CA HIS A 252 4.70 7.78 -4.82
C HIS A 252 5.72 8.90 -4.97
N ALA A 253 7.02 8.54 -5.04
CA ALA A 253 8.11 9.44 -5.38
C ALA A 253 9.25 8.68 -6.08
N ASN A 254 10.20 9.42 -6.65
CA ASN A 254 11.32 8.88 -7.43
C ASN A 254 12.67 8.89 -6.66
N SER A 255 12.69 9.40 -5.43
CA SER A 255 13.84 9.38 -4.50
C SER A 255 13.35 9.64 -3.08
N ALA A 256 14.21 9.42 -2.07
CA ALA A 256 13.89 9.72 -0.68
C ALA A 256 13.68 11.24 -0.48
N TYR A 257 14.58 12.07 -0.97
CA TYR A 257 14.42 13.53 -0.91
C TYR A 257 13.18 14.00 -1.70
N GLY A 258 12.94 13.40 -2.87
CA GLY A 258 11.76 13.68 -3.69
C GLY A 258 10.44 13.37 -2.99
N ALA A 259 10.43 12.48 -2.00
CA ALA A 259 9.27 12.19 -1.17
C ALA A 259 8.86 13.38 -0.29
N LEU A 260 9.81 14.09 0.29
CA LEU A 260 9.55 15.32 1.06
C LEU A 260 8.94 16.41 0.16
N ARG A 261 9.51 16.59 -1.05
CA ARG A 261 8.93 17.50 -2.06
C ARG A 261 7.53 17.08 -2.51
N ARG A 262 7.27 15.78 -2.56
CA ARG A 262 5.92 15.28 -2.89
C ARG A 262 4.93 15.59 -1.78
N LEU A 263 5.32 15.49 -0.50
CA LEU A 263 4.49 15.93 0.62
C LEU A 263 4.14 17.41 0.55
N GLU A 264 5.08 18.30 0.16
CA GLU A 264 4.77 19.72 -0.08
C GLU A 264 3.62 19.87 -1.06
N GLN A 265 3.70 19.19 -2.22
CA GLN A 265 2.66 19.25 -3.25
C GLN A 265 1.30 18.75 -2.73
N LEU A 266 1.28 17.64 -1.99
CA LEU A 266 0.04 17.10 -1.43
C LEU A 266 -0.56 18.02 -0.37
N THR A 267 0.26 18.64 0.48
CA THR A 267 -0.25 19.59 1.47
C THR A 267 -0.83 20.86 0.85
N LEU A 268 -0.35 21.28 -0.33
CA LEU A 268 -0.89 22.42 -1.06
C LEU A 268 -2.34 22.22 -1.54
N GLU A 269 -2.84 20.98 -1.58
CA GLU A 269 -4.26 20.70 -1.80
C GLU A 269 -5.16 21.19 -0.65
N ALA A 270 -4.59 21.33 0.56
CA ALA A 270 -5.30 21.78 1.76
C ALA A 270 -4.84 23.15 2.29
N THR A 271 -3.73 23.70 1.81
CA THR A 271 -3.19 24.99 2.27
C THR A 271 -2.58 25.78 1.12
N ARG A 272 -2.46 27.10 1.30
CA ARG A 272 -1.89 28.01 0.27
C ARG A 272 -0.38 28.06 0.23
N ARG A 273 0.30 27.58 1.28
CA ARG A 273 1.77 27.55 1.40
C ARG A 273 2.18 26.18 1.92
N ALA A 274 3.22 25.63 1.34
CA ALA A 274 3.80 24.39 1.83
C ALA A 274 4.33 24.59 3.27
N PRO A 275 3.95 23.72 4.21
CA PRO A 275 4.37 23.81 5.60
C PRO A 275 5.72 23.10 5.80
N PHE A 276 6.81 23.67 5.29
CA PHE A 276 8.14 23.05 5.28
C PHE A 276 8.60 22.63 6.67
N ASP A 277 8.47 23.50 7.66
CA ASP A 277 8.86 23.21 9.05
C ASP A 277 8.05 22.02 9.61
N LEU A 278 6.73 22.02 9.41
CA LEU A 278 5.87 20.92 9.84
C LEU A 278 6.26 19.58 9.20
N ILE A 279 6.61 19.58 7.90
CA ILE A 279 7.06 18.37 7.20
C ILE A 279 8.37 17.89 7.82
N ALA A 280 9.32 18.79 8.06
CA ALA A 280 10.62 18.49 8.64
C ALA A 280 10.53 18.01 10.10
N GLU A 281 9.58 18.54 10.87
CA GLU A 281 9.33 18.14 12.26
C GLU A 281 8.55 16.82 12.38
N ALA A 282 7.65 16.55 11.43
CA ALA A 282 6.77 15.39 11.48
C ALA A 282 7.36 14.12 10.85
N ILE A 283 8.37 14.24 10.00
CA ILE A 283 9.02 13.12 9.33
C ILE A 283 10.42 12.93 9.86
N ASP A 284 10.68 11.79 10.51
CA ASP A 284 12.02 11.46 11.05
C ASP A 284 12.85 10.67 10.05
N VAL A 285 12.22 9.74 9.31
CA VAL A 285 12.92 8.84 8.41
C VAL A 285 12.17 8.74 7.08
N VAL A 286 12.91 8.82 5.98
CA VAL A 286 12.39 8.55 4.63
C VAL A 286 13.12 7.36 4.05
N VAL A 287 12.37 6.36 3.60
CA VAL A 287 12.88 5.14 2.94
C VAL A 287 12.44 5.16 1.48
N PHE A 288 13.37 5.03 0.55
CA PHE A 288 13.07 4.94 -0.88
C PHE A 288 13.29 3.51 -1.38
N MET A 289 12.24 2.97 -1.98
CA MET A 289 12.22 1.63 -2.56
C MET A 289 12.16 1.68 -4.09
N SER A 290 12.98 0.88 -4.72
CA SER A 290 12.97 0.70 -6.17
C SER A 290 12.71 -0.74 -6.57
N ARG A 291 12.44 -0.92 -7.87
CA ARG A 291 12.45 -2.20 -8.55
C ARG A 291 13.47 -2.11 -9.70
N ALA A 292 14.64 -2.69 -9.51
CA ALA A 292 15.71 -2.74 -10.51
C ALA A 292 16.03 -4.20 -10.87
N GLY A 293 16.09 -4.53 -12.15
CA GLY A 293 16.38 -5.90 -12.61
C GLY A 293 15.36 -6.95 -12.14
N GLY A 294 14.12 -6.56 -11.87
CA GLY A 294 13.07 -7.46 -11.34
C GLY A 294 13.07 -7.62 -9.82
N GLN A 295 14.12 -7.21 -9.14
CA GLN A 295 14.23 -7.28 -7.68
C GLN A 295 13.80 -5.96 -7.02
N ARG A 296 13.11 -6.07 -5.89
CA ARG A 296 12.69 -4.95 -5.05
C ARG A 296 13.73 -4.76 -3.96
N ARG A 297 14.17 -3.53 -3.73
CA ARG A 297 15.16 -3.22 -2.69
C ARG A 297 14.99 -1.83 -2.11
N VAL A 298 15.53 -1.62 -0.93
CA VAL A 298 15.72 -0.29 -0.35
C VAL A 298 16.97 0.32 -0.97
N GLU A 299 16.79 1.38 -1.75
CA GLU A 299 17.89 2.09 -2.42
C GLU A 299 18.52 3.13 -1.52
N GLU A 300 17.70 3.81 -0.75
CA GLU A 300 18.10 4.95 0.06
C GLU A 300 17.24 5.02 1.33
N ALA A 301 17.84 5.38 2.44
CA ALA A 301 17.13 5.78 3.64
C ALA A 301 17.81 7.00 4.25
N LEU A 302 17.02 8.04 4.50
CA LEU A 302 17.47 9.32 5.03
C LEU A 302 16.83 9.59 6.40
N ARG A 303 17.61 10.15 7.29
CA ARG A 303 17.11 10.86 8.48
C ARG A 303 16.83 12.30 8.10
N VAL A 304 15.70 12.85 8.54
CA VAL A 304 15.35 14.26 8.40
C VAL A 304 15.68 14.94 9.73
N SER A 305 16.46 16.02 9.68
CA SER A 305 16.92 16.73 10.88
C SER A 305 16.35 18.15 10.98
N GLY A 306 15.66 18.63 9.94
CA GLY A 306 15.05 19.96 9.94
C GLY A 306 14.88 20.56 8.54
N PHE A 307 14.57 21.85 8.52
CA PHE A 307 14.50 22.68 7.32
C PHE A 307 15.30 23.97 7.58
N ASP A 308 16.24 24.32 6.69
CA ASP A 308 17.16 25.45 6.88
C ASP A 308 16.67 26.79 6.28
N GLY A 309 15.43 26.79 5.77
CA GLY A 309 14.81 27.93 5.08
C GLY A 309 14.82 27.79 3.54
N GLU A 310 15.66 26.90 2.98
CA GLU A 310 15.76 26.64 1.55
C GLU A 310 15.54 25.16 1.21
N SER A 311 16.04 24.27 2.07
CA SER A 311 16.04 22.82 1.84
C SER A 311 15.83 22.02 3.12
N TYR A 312 15.40 20.76 2.97
CA TYR A 312 15.39 19.81 4.09
C TYR A 312 16.82 19.37 4.41
N VAL A 313 17.16 19.44 5.68
CA VAL A 313 18.43 18.94 6.19
C VAL A 313 18.28 17.42 6.36
N THR A 314 18.98 16.66 5.54
CA THR A 314 18.91 15.20 5.54
C THR A 314 20.30 14.58 5.58
N GLU A 315 20.39 13.41 6.20
CA GLU A 315 21.61 12.59 6.21
C GLU A 315 21.26 11.12 5.98
N PRO A 316 22.17 10.29 5.46
CA PRO A 316 21.94 8.85 5.37
C PRO A 316 21.61 8.27 6.75
N LEU A 317 20.55 7.44 6.85
CA LEU A 317 20.15 6.80 8.10
C LEU A 317 21.27 5.91 8.68
N VAL A 318 22.09 5.35 7.79
CA VAL A 318 23.31 4.60 8.13
C VAL A 318 24.46 5.16 7.31
N SER A 319 25.53 5.58 7.95
CA SER A 319 26.75 6.03 7.29
C SER A 319 27.33 4.88 6.43
N ARG A 320 27.67 5.14 5.18
CA ARG A 320 28.45 4.18 4.39
C ARG A 320 29.80 4.02 5.08
N SER A 321 30.07 2.82 5.61
CA SER A 321 31.46 2.47 5.96
C SER A 321 32.28 2.55 4.69
N LEU A 322 33.20 3.52 4.60
CA LEU A 322 34.24 3.54 3.60
C LEU A 322 35.08 2.28 3.85
N SER A 323 34.83 1.22 3.09
CA SER A 323 35.82 0.16 2.93
C SER A 323 36.99 0.77 2.18
N LEU A 324 37.99 1.22 2.95
CA LEU A 324 39.33 1.48 2.43
C LEU A 324 39.84 0.17 1.84
N VAL A 325 39.73 0.04 0.51
CA VAL A 325 40.55 -0.91 -0.24
C VAL A 325 41.99 -0.38 -0.10
N THR A 326 42.71 -0.85 0.90
CA THR A 326 44.17 -0.76 0.92
C THR A 326 44.67 -1.53 -0.28
N GLN A 327 45.02 -0.83 -1.32
CA GLN A 327 45.92 -1.36 -2.34
C GLN A 327 47.22 -1.69 -1.60
N GLY A 328 47.40 -3.00 -1.34
CA GLY A 328 48.67 -3.53 -0.87
C GLY A 328 49.72 -3.29 -1.92
N ASP A 329 50.78 -2.62 -1.52
CA ASP A 329 52.02 -2.46 -2.27
C ASP A 329 52.51 -3.79 -2.81
N MET A 330 52.65 -3.87 -4.13
CA MET A 330 53.54 -4.85 -4.73
C MET A 330 54.94 -4.23 -4.83
N THR A 331 55.82 -4.66 -3.98
CA THR A 331 57.27 -4.67 -4.21
C THR A 331 57.68 -6.04 -4.69
#